data_ee39b5578c8f7f024df39f546b8d6568
#
_entry.id   ee39b5578c8f7f024df39f546b8d6568
#
_cell.length_a   1.000
_cell.length_b   1.000
_cell.length_c   1.000
_cell.angle_alpha   90.00
_cell.angle_beta   90.00
_cell.angle_gamma   90.00
#
_symmetry.space_group_name_H-M   'P 1'
#
loop_
_entity.id
_entity.type
_entity.pdbx_description
1 polymer ?
#
loop_
_entity_poly.entity_id
_entity_poly.type
_entity_poly.pdbx_seq_one_letter_code
_entity_poly.pdbx_strand_id
1 'polypeptide(L)'
;MLALTPLPIFDDNYIWVLHDDRHALAVDPGLAAPLERFLAGRGLQLAALLVTHHHHDHTGGLAGLVAARPGLPVYGPARVAGVNRPLTGGETVTALGRDFDVLAVPGHTLDHLAYHAAPWLFCGDTLFAAGCGRLFEGTPAQMHASLSRLAALPGDTLVCCTHEYTLSNLKFARAVEPGNADLRERETVEQARRARGLPTLPSSMALERATNPYLRCAEPGVIGAARHHGAIDDTGEEVLAAIRRWKDTF
;
A
#
# COMPACT_ATOMS: atom_id res chain seq x y z
N MET A 1 4.96 -17.80 -15.99
CA MET A 1 3.84 -17.09 -15.28
C MET A 1 4.45 -16.33 -14.14
N LEU A 2 3.99 -15.07 -13.87
CA LEU A 2 4.51 -14.31 -12.72
C LEU A 2 3.83 -14.75 -11.44
N ALA A 3 4.63 -14.93 -10.39
CA ALA A 3 4.19 -15.18 -9.01
C ALA A 3 4.44 -13.95 -8.14
N LEU A 4 3.55 -13.68 -7.19
CA LEU A 4 3.68 -12.62 -6.22
C LEU A 4 3.95 -13.21 -4.83
N THR A 5 4.95 -12.72 -4.13
CA THR A 5 5.31 -13.15 -2.78
C THR A 5 5.40 -11.96 -1.84
N PRO A 6 4.62 -11.91 -0.75
CA PRO A 6 4.84 -11.00 0.37
C PRO A 6 6.03 -11.53 1.20
N LEU A 7 7.17 -10.87 1.13
CA LEU A 7 8.35 -11.24 1.91
C LEU A 7 8.37 -10.44 3.21
N PRO A 8 8.15 -11.06 4.37
CA PRO A 8 8.05 -10.34 5.63
C PRO A 8 9.41 -9.80 6.06
N ILE A 9 9.41 -8.54 6.53
CA ILE A 9 10.54 -7.85 7.15
C ILE A 9 10.02 -7.05 8.35
N PHE A 10 10.91 -6.69 9.26
CA PHE A 10 10.55 -6.01 10.51
C PHE A 10 9.39 -6.75 11.23
N ASP A 11 8.54 -6.03 11.95
CA ASP A 11 7.42 -6.61 12.71
C ASP A 11 6.17 -6.81 11.83
N ASP A 12 5.96 -5.97 10.82
CA ASP A 12 4.70 -5.91 10.06
C ASP A 12 4.84 -5.52 8.58
N ASN A 13 6.06 -5.23 8.08
CA ASN A 13 6.26 -4.82 6.69
C ASN A 13 6.41 -6.02 5.76
N TYR A 14 6.04 -5.82 4.49
CA TYR A 14 6.32 -6.72 3.39
C TYR A 14 7.14 -6.04 2.28
N ILE A 15 8.23 -6.68 1.85
CA ILE A 15 8.77 -6.45 0.51
C ILE A 15 7.89 -7.25 -0.45
N TRP A 16 7.25 -6.61 -1.41
CA TRP A 16 6.53 -7.33 -2.44
C TRP A 16 7.49 -7.78 -3.53
N VAL A 17 7.58 -9.10 -3.76
CA VAL A 17 8.43 -9.67 -4.79
C VAL A 17 7.56 -10.30 -5.88
N LEU A 18 7.58 -9.68 -7.06
CA LEU A 18 6.99 -10.25 -8.27
C LEU A 18 8.09 -10.96 -9.05
N HIS A 19 7.89 -12.22 -9.42
CA HIS A 19 8.96 -13.00 -10.07
C HIS A 19 8.43 -14.07 -11.02
N ASP A 20 9.24 -14.43 -11.98
CA ASP A 20 9.13 -15.66 -12.76
C ASP A 20 10.11 -16.72 -12.23
N ASP A 21 10.57 -17.63 -13.08
CA ASP A 21 11.56 -18.69 -12.79
C ASP A 21 13.02 -18.21 -12.85
N ARG A 22 13.29 -16.97 -13.28
CA ARG A 22 14.64 -16.41 -13.48
C ARG A 22 14.84 -15.02 -12.91
N HIS A 23 13.83 -14.17 -12.99
CA HIS A 23 13.94 -12.76 -12.66
C HIS A 23 12.92 -12.34 -11.61
N ALA A 24 13.31 -11.37 -10.80
CA ALA A 24 12.45 -10.76 -9.80
C ALA A 24 12.45 -9.23 -9.90
N LEU A 25 11.31 -8.64 -9.58
CA LEU A 25 11.13 -7.22 -9.29
C LEU A 25 10.73 -7.14 -7.82
N ALA A 26 11.34 -6.25 -7.06
CA ALA A 26 10.97 -6.03 -5.67
C ALA A 26 10.47 -4.60 -5.46
N VAL A 27 9.46 -4.45 -4.59
CA VAL A 27 8.88 -3.16 -4.22
C VAL A 27 9.16 -2.90 -2.75
N ASP A 28 9.62 -1.70 -2.45
CA ASP A 28 9.91 -1.18 -1.10
C ASP A 28 10.85 -2.10 -0.30
N PRO A 29 12.10 -2.27 -0.75
CA PRO A 29 13.06 -3.14 -0.07
C PRO A 29 13.63 -2.49 1.21
N GLY A 30 12.86 -2.44 2.28
CA GLY A 30 13.27 -1.86 3.57
C GLY A 30 14.49 -2.56 4.19
N LEU A 31 14.69 -3.85 3.90
CA LEU A 31 15.89 -4.61 4.28
C LEU A 31 16.46 -5.39 3.10
N ALA A 32 17.77 -5.30 2.88
CA ALA A 32 18.45 -6.06 1.81
C ALA A 32 18.54 -7.56 2.11
N ALA A 33 18.95 -7.94 3.31
CA ALA A 33 19.29 -9.33 3.63
C ALA A 33 18.13 -10.34 3.44
N PRO A 34 16.88 -10.07 3.82
CA PRO A 34 15.76 -10.98 3.52
C PRO A 34 15.55 -11.18 2.01
N LEU A 35 15.60 -10.09 1.23
CA LEU A 35 15.45 -10.14 -0.22
C LEU A 35 16.61 -10.94 -0.86
N GLU A 36 17.84 -10.72 -0.45
CA GLU A 36 19.01 -11.47 -0.94
C GLU A 36 18.88 -12.98 -0.66
N ARG A 37 18.45 -13.37 0.54
CA ARG A 37 18.19 -14.78 0.85
C ARG A 37 17.08 -15.38 -0.01
N PHE A 38 16.02 -14.63 -0.23
CA PHE A 38 14.91 -15.06 -1.09
C PHE A 38 15.38 -15.31 -2.53
N LEU A 39 16.13 -14.34 -3.10
CA LEU A 39 16.67 -14.43 -4.45
C LEU A 39 17.64 -15.62 -4.59
N ALA A 40 18.60 -15.73 -3.68
CA ALA A 40 19.60 -16.81 -3.69
C ALA A 40 18.95 -18.19 -3.55
N GLY A 41 17.98 -18.34 -2.63
CA GLY A 41 17.29 -19.61 -2.39
C GLY A 41 16.45 -20.11 -3.57
N ARG A 42 16.14 -19.22 -4.53
CA ARG A 42 15.39 -19.54 -5.77
C ARG A 42 16.19 -19.40 -7.05
N GLY A 43 17.44 -18.97 -6.97
CA GLY A 43 18.29 -18.74 -8.14
C GLY A 43 17.79 -17.59 -9.01
N LEU A 44 17.09 -16.57 -8.41
CA LEU A 44 16.50 -15.46 -9.14
C LEU A 44 17.49 -14.29 -9.29
N GLN A 45 17.43 -13.62 -10.41
CA GLN A 45 18.16 -12.38 -10.68
C GLN A 45 17.22 -11.19 -10.42
N LEU A 46 17.67 -10.22 -9.61
CA LEU A 46 16.93 -8.99 -9.38
C LEU A 46 17.03 -8.09 -10.63
N ALA A 47 15.91 -7.88 -11.30
CA ALA A 47 15.82 -7.12 -12.54
C ALA A 47 15.58 -5.62 -12.33
N ALA A 48 14.80 -5.27 -11.31
CA ALA A 48 14.50 -3.87 -10.96
C ALA A 48 13.99 -3.74 -9.53
N LEU A 49 14.04 -2.52 -9.02
CA LEU A 49 13.39 -2.10 -7.78
C LEU A 49 12.38 -0.98 -8.07
N LEU A 50 11.22 -1.05 -7.43
CA LEU A 50 10.24 0.04 -7.36
C LEU A 50 10.21 0.56 -5.94
N VAL A 51 10.19 1.87 -5.78
CA VAL A 51 10.12 2.54 -4.46
C VAL A 51 8.92 3.47 -4.47
N THR A 52 8.04 3.31 -3.47
CA THR A 52 6.81 4.11 -3.38
C THR A 52 7.08 5.48 -2.76
N HIS A 53 7.89 5.56 -1.71
CA HIS A 53 8.23 6.80 -1.02
C HIS A 53 9.53 6.66 -0.20
N HIS A 54 9.95 7.72 0.49
CA HIS A 54 11.29 7.86 1.06
C HIS A 54 11.48 7.31 2.48
N HIS A 55 10.44 6.82 3.16
CA HIS A 55 10.60 6.33 4.53
C HIS A 55 11.58 5.17 4.61
N HIS A 56 12.29 5.09 5.74
CA HIS A 56 13.42 4.19 5.89
C HIS A 56 13.03 2.71 5.81
N ASP A 57 11.88 2.36 6.32
CA ASP A 57 11.34 1.00 6.28
C ASP A 57 10.92 0.52 4.88
N HIS A 58 10.89 1.44 3.89
CA HIS A 58 10.72 1.13 2.45
C HIS A 58 12.04 1.20 1.67
N THR A 59 13.05 1.89 2.20
CA THR A 59 14.26 2.24 1.44
C THR A 59 15.56 1.74 2.07
N GLY A 60 15.56 1.30 3.32
CA GLY A 60 16.76 0.97 4.09
C GLY A 60 17.64 -0.11 3.46
N GLY A 61 17.10 -1.00 2.63
CA GLY A 61 17.85 -2.01 1.89
C GLY A 61 18.51 -1.53 0.60
N LEU A 62 18.11 -0.35 0.06
CA LEU A 62 18.52 0.10 -1.27
C LEU A 62 20.04 0.19 -1.42
N ALA A 63 20.72 0.82 -0.48
CA ALA A 63 22.16 1.05 -0.57
C ALA A 63 22.95 -0.28 -0.75
N GLY A 64 22.59 -1.31 0.02
CA GLY A 64 23.22 -2.63 -0.08
C GLY A 64 22.90 -3.34 -1.39
N LEU A 65 21.65 -3.28 -1.84
CA LEU A 65 21.20 -3.93 -3.08
C LEU A 65 21.84 -3.31 -4.33
N VAL A 66 21.95 -1.98 -4.36
CA VAL A 66 22.56 -1.23 -5.48
C VAL A 66 24.09 -1.44 -5.50
N ALA A 67 24.74 -1.43 -4.34
CA ALA A 67 26.19 -1.69 -4.25
C ALA A 67 26.55 -3.10 -4.76
N ALA A 68 25.70 -4.09 -4.48
CA ALA A 68 25.90 -5.47 -4.94
C ALA A 68 25.60 -5.66 -6.43
N ARG A 69 24.86 -4.71 -7.06
CA ARG A 69 24.42 -4.82 -8.48
C ARG A 69 24.56 -3.47 -9.19
N PRO A 70 25.80 -3.08 -9.59
CA PRO A 70 26.02 -1.86 -10.34
C PRO A 70 25.11 -1.81 -11.61
N GLY A 71 24.37 -0.72 -11.78
CA GLY A 71 23.46 -0.54 -12.91
C GLY A 71 22.05 -1.10 -12.70
N LEU A 72 21.73 -1.69 -11.55
CA LEU A 72 20.36 -2.11 -11.23
C LEU A 72 19.39 -0.93 -11.38
N PRO A 73 18.33 -1.05 -12.18
CA PRO A 73 17.31 -0.03 -12.28
C PRO A 73 16.55 0.11 -10.95
N VAL A 74 16.51 1.32 -10.41
CA VAL A 74 15.75 1.69 -9.21
C VAL A 74 14.84 2.85 -9.56
N TYR A 75 13.56 2.55 -9.66
CA TYR A 75 12.51 3.51 -9.98
C TYR A 75 11.86 4.04 -8.72
N GLY A 76 11.54 5.34 -8.68
CA GLY A 76 10.87 5.94 -7.52
C GLY A 76 10.98 7.46 -7.50
N PRO A 77 10.53 8.09 -6.39
CA PRO A 77 10.67 9.53 -6.22
C PRO A 77 12.13 10.00 -6.24
N ALA A 78 12.40 11.13 -6.90
CA ALA A 78 13.76 11.65 -7.12
C ALA A 78 14.55 11.93 -5.82
N ARG A 79 13.85 12.20 -4.71
CA ARG A 79 14.49 12.49 -3.41
C ARG A 79 15.01 11.24 -2.68
N VAL A 80 14.62 10.06 -3.14
CA VAL A 80 15.07 8.80 -2.51
C VAL A 80 16.51 8.51 -2.92
N ALA A 81 17.39 8.41 -1.95
CA ALA A 81 18.79 8.06 -2.19
C ALA A 81 18.89 6.64 -2.79
N GLY A 82 19.59 6.50 -3.92
CA GLY A 82 19.72 5.23 -4.64
C GLY A 82 18.75 5.08 -5.82
N VAL A 83 17.74 5.92 -5.95
CA VAL A 83 16.91 6.01 -7.17
C VAL A 83 17.75 6.55 -8.31
N ASN A 84 17.80 5.80 -9.44
CA ASN A 84 18.52 6.18 -10.66
C ASN A 84 17.60 6.29 -11.88
N ARG A 85 16.31 6.06 -11.67
CA ARG A 85 15.21 6.26 -12.63
C ARG A 85 14.08 7.02 -11.94
N PRO A 86 14.24 8.36 -11.78
CA PRO A 86 13.26 9.17 -11.06
C PRO A 86 11.92 9.23 -11.80
N LEU A 87 10.83 9.18 -11.03
CA LEU A 87 9.46 9.22 -11.48
C LEU A 87 8.67 10.27 -10.69
N THR A 88 7.58 10.77 -11.31
CA THR A 88 6.71 11.78 -10.71
C THR A 88 5.22 11.43 -10.78
N GLY A 89 4.87 10.37 -11.53
CA GLY A 89 3.49 9.95 -11.81
C GLY A 89 3.04 10.32 -13.23
N GLY A 90 2.34 9.41 -13.86
CA GLY A 90 1.91 9.50 -15.27
C GLY A 90 2.81 8.76 -16.24
N GLU A 91 3.98 8.30 -15.79
CA GLU A 91 4.90 7.48 -16.59
C GLU A 91 4.47 6.01 -16.56
N THR A 92 5.06 5.22 -17.46
CA THR A 92 4.96 3.76 -17.46
C THR A 92 6.35 3.14 -17.30
N VAL A 93 6.48 2.19 -16.39
CA VAL A 93 7.71 1.40 -16.18
C VAL A 93 7.51 0.00 -16.71
N THR A 94 8.35 -0.43 -17.66
CA THR A 94 8.33 -1.80 -18.15
C THR A 94 9.34 -2.66 -17.40
N ALA A 95 8.86 -3.70 -16.70
CA ALA A 95 9.70 -4.68 -16.02
C ALA A 95 9.05 -6.06 -16.04
N LEU A 96 9.85 -7.13 -16.11
CA LEU A 96 9.38 -8.53 -16.22
C LEU A 96 8.33 -8.77 -17.33
N GLY A 97 8.44 -8.02 -18.43
CA GLY A 97 7.48 -8.09 -19.54
C GLY A 97 6.08 -7.56 -19.20
N ARG A 98 5.98 -6.69 -18.21
CA ARG A 98 4.75 -6.00 -17.77
C ARG A 98 4.96 -4.50 -17.74
N ASP A 99 3.93 -3.77 -18.11
CA ASP A 99 3.89 -2.33 -18.01
C ASP A 99 3.18 -1.94 -16.70
N PHE A 100 3.85 -1.14 -15.89
CA PHE A 100 3.36 -0.60 -14.65
C PHE A 100 3.03 0.88 -14.84
N ASP A 101 1.75 1.22 -14.72
CA ASP A 101 1.33 2.63 -14.66
C ASP A 101 1.78 3.22 -13.34
N VAL A 102 2.46 4.36 -13.39
CA VAL A 102 2.94 5.09 -12.21
C VAL A 102 1.91 6.14 -11.84
N LEU A 103 1.37 6.04 -10.64
CA LEU A 103 0.33 6.92 -10.14
C LEU A 103 0.91 7.80 -9.03
N ALA A 104 0.86 9.14 -9.20
CA ALA A 104 1.13 10.04 -8.09
C ALA A 104 -0.04 9.97 -7.09
N VAL A 105 0.26 9.65 -5.84
CA VAL A 105 -0.72 9.47 -4.76
C VAL A 105 -0.30 10.22 -3.48
N PRO A 106 -0.19 11.57 -3.56
CA PRO A 106 0.21 12.38 -2.42
C PRO A 106 -0.79 12.27 -1.26
N GLY A 107 -0.25 12.35 -0.05
CA GLY A 107 -1.03 12.28 1.19
C GLY A 107 -0.16 11.86 2.36
N HIS A 108 0.29 10.61 2.39
CA HIS A 108 1.23 10.11 3.38
C HIS A 108 2.57 10.85 3.28
N THR A 109 3.15 10.88 2.08
CA THR A 109 4.20 11.83 1.68
C THR A 109 3.74 12.61 0.46
N LEU A 110 4.42 13.75 0.13
CA LEU A 110 4.01 14.59 -1.00
C LEU A 110 4.35 13.99 -2.36
N ASP A 111 5.40 13.19 -2.43
CA ASP A 111 5.91 12.57 -3.66
C ASP A 111 5.63 11.06 -3.73
N HIS A 112 4.65 10.59 -2.93
CA HIS A 112 4.29 9.17 -2.88
C HIS A 112 3.79 8.67 -4.23
N LEU A 113 4.32 7.51 -4.67
CA LEU A 113 3.93 6.83 -5.90
C LEU A 113 3.26 5.49 -5.59
N ALA A 114 2.33 5.10 -6.45
CA ALA A 114 1.82 3.74 -6.53
C ALA A 114 2.08 3.17 -7.93
N TYR A 115 2.20 1.85 -8.03
CA TYR A 115 2.49 1.15 -9.28
C TYR A 115 1.37 0.15 -9.57
N HIS A 116 0.71 0.29 -10.70
CA HIS A 116 -0.38 -0.58 -11.11
C HIS A 116 -0.04 -1.34 -12.38
N ALA A 117 -0.07 -2.65 -12.32
CA ALA A 117 -0.04 -3.56 -13.48
C ALA A 117 -1.03 -4.70 -13.20
N ALA A 118 -2.11 -4.78 -13.93
CA ALA A 118 -3.18 -5.75 -13.65
C ALA A 118 -2.64 -7.18 -13.47
N PRO A 119 -3.01 -7.88 -12.39
CA PRO A 119 -3.99 -7.47 -11.36
C PRO A 119 -3.40 -6.76 -10.13
N TRP A 120 -2.14 -6.35 -10.12
CA TRP A 120 -1.42 -5.88 -8.91
C TRP A 120 -1.41 -4.35 -8.80
N LEU A 121 -1.66 -3.86 -7.60
CA LEU A 121 -1.46 -2.47 -7.18
C LEU A 121 -0.50 -2.44 -5.98
N PHE A 122 0.70 -1.93 -6.18
CA PHE A 122 1.67 -1.66 -5.11
C PHE A 122 1.49 -0.21 -4.66
N CYS A 123 0.82 0.01 -3.53
CA CYS A 123 0.37 1.33 -3.09
C CYS A 123 1.12 1.87 -1.85
N GLY A 124 2.16 1.17 -1.41
CA GLY A 124 2.95 1.58 -0.24
C GLY A 124 2.06 1.91 0.95
N ASP A 125 2.19 3.14 1.44
CA ASP A 125 1.51 3.65 2.62
C ASP A 125 0.37 4.63 2.29
N THR A 126 -0.17 4.61 1.07
CA THR A 126 -1.36 5.39 0.74
C THR A 126 -2.64 4.67 1.14
N LEU A 127 -2.85 3.46 0.64
CA LEU A 127 -4.02 2.63 0.94
C LEU A 127 -3.57 1.39 1.71
N PHE A 128 -4.19 1.14 2.87
CA PHE A 128 -4.03 -0.10 3.63
C PHE A 128 -5.31 -0.94 3.61
N ALA A 129 -5.19 -2.22 3.92
CA ALA A 129 -6.34 -3.07 4.17
C ALA A 129 -7.20 -2.51 5.31
N ALA A 130 -8.45 -2.14 5.00
CA ALA A 130 -9.41 -1.44 5.85
C ALA A 130 -8.90 -0.11 6.45
N GLY A 131 -7.91 0.55 5.83
CA GLY A 131 -7.29 1.76 6.35
C GLY A 131 -6.59 2.61 5.29
N CYS A 132 -5.94 3.67 5.74
CA CYS A 132 -5.02 4.49 4.95
C CYS A 132 -3.83 4.96 5.78
N GLY A 133 -2.80 5.44 5.10
CA GLY A 133 -1.61 6.01 5.73
C GLY A 133 -1.91 7.23 6.60
N ARG A 134 -1.01 7.48 7.55
CA ARG A 134 -1.00 8.72 8.32
C ARG A 134 -0.55 9.87 7.41
N LEU A 135 -1.07 11.07 7.65
CA LEU A 135 -0.71 12.27 6.90
C LEU A 135 0.51 12.92 7.55
N PHE A 136 1.72 12.61 7.06
CA PHE A 136 2.94 13.24 7.57
C PHE A 136 3.27 14.53 6.82
N GLU A 137 3.03 14.58 5.51
CA GLU A 137 3.42 15.71 4.67
C GLU A 137 2.23 16.30 3.91
N GLY A 138 1.31 15.46 3.46
CA GLY A 138 0.19 15.89 2.64
C GLY A 138 -1.03 16.34 3.43
N THR A 139 -2.07 16.74 2.70
CA THR A 139 -3.35 17.21 3.24
C THR A 139 -4.44 16.13 3.12
N PRO A 140 -5.54 16.24 3.91
CA PRO A 140 -6.70 15.35 3.74
C PRO A 140 -7.28 15.38 2.32
N ALA A 141 -7.32 16.54 1.68
CA ALA A 141 -7.77 16.71 0.30
C ALA A 141 -6.91 15.90 -0.68
N GLN A 142 -5.58 15.95 -0.54
CA GLN A 142 -4.66 15.16 -1.35
C GLN A 142 -4.85 13.66 -1.12
N MET A 143 -4.94 13.21 0.12
CA MET A 143 -5.17 11.80 0.45
C MET A 143 -6.52 11.31 -0.10
N HIS A 144 -7.59 12.09 0.07
CA HIS A 144 -8.91 11.76 -0.46
C HIS A 144 -8.89 11.61 -1.99
N ALA A 145 -8.26 12.54 -2.70
CA ALA A 145 -8.09 12.46 -4.14
C ALA A 145 -7.28 11.24 -4.58
N SER A 146 -6.17 10.93 -3.87
CA SER A 146 -5.33 9.77 -4.10
C SER A 146 -6.10 8.47 -3.89
N LEU A 147 -6.80 8.33 -2.77
CA LEU A 147 -7.63 7.16 -2.46
C LEU A 147 -8.78 6.99 -3.47
N SER A 148 -9.43 8.07 -3.87
CA SER A 148 -10.49 8.05 -4.89
C SER A 148 -9.96 7.55 -6.24
N ARG A 149 -8.76 7.98 -6.64
CA ARG A 149 -8.09 7.49 -7.85
C ARG A 149 -7.82 5.99 -7.78
N LEU A 150 -7.28 5.50 -6.66
CA LEU A 150 -7.02 4.07 -6.47
C LEU A 150 -8.33 3.27 -6.45
N ALA A 151 -9.37 3.78 -5.78
CA ALA A 151 -10.69 3.13 -5.69
C ALA A 151 -11.40 2.99 -7.05
N ALA A 152 -11.00 3.75 -8.06
CA ALA A 152 -11.54 3.63 -9.43
C ALA A 152 -10.99 2.43 -10.21
N LEU A 153 -9.91 1.78 -9.72
CA LEU A 153 -9.34 0.58 -10.35
C LEU A 153 -10.34 -0.60 -10.32
N PRO A 154 -10.21 -1.61 -11.20
CA PRO A 154 -11.06 -2.79 -11.22
C PRO A 154 -11.17 -3.49 -9.86
N GLY A 155 -12.33 -4.09 -9.57
CA GLY A 155 -12.60 -4.74 -8.28
C GLY A 155 -11.70 -5.92 -7.93
N ASP A 156 -11.19 -6.61 -8.93
CA ASP A 156 -10.25 -7.73 -8.83
C ASP A 156 -8.78 -7.29 -8.70
N THR A 157 -8.51 -5.98 -8.68
CA THR A 157 -7.16 -5.45 -8.41
C THR A 157 -6.72 -5.87 -7.01
N LEU A 158 -5.56 -6.52 -6.94
CA LEU A 158 -4.95 -6.95 -5.68
C LEU A 158 -4.22 -5.77 -5.03
N VAL A 159 -4.66 -5.37 -3.85
CA VAL A 159 -4.10 -4.27 -3.08
C VAL A 159 -2.92 -4.77 -2.27
N CYS A 160 -1.72 -4.50 -2.76
CA CYS A 160 -0.43 -4.91 -2.18
C CYS A 160 0.16 -3.74 -1.38
N CYS A 161 -0.45 -3.41 -0.25
CA CYS A 161 0.08 -2.42 0.69
C CYS A 161 1.23 -3.00 1.52
N THR A 162 2.06 -2.13 2.12
CA THR A 162 3.30 -2.56 2.73
C THR A 162 3.13 -3.20 4.11
N HIS A 163 2.12 -2.77 4.90
CA HIS A 163 2.01 -3.14 6.30
C HIS A 163 0.86 -4.09 6.63
N GLU A 164 1.11 -5.06 7.50
CA GLU A 164 0.13 -6.01 8.07
C GLU A 164 -0.72 -5.37 9.18
N TYR A 165 -1.33 -4.20 8.90
CA TYR A 165 -2.16 -3.46 9.85
C TYR A 165 -3.63 -3.86 9.87
N THR A 166 -4.02 -4.86 9.10
CA THR A 166 -5.41 -5.20 8.81
C THR A 166 -6.27 -5.36 10.06
N LEU A 167 -5.84 -6.14 11.06
CA LEU A 167 -6.66 -6.35 12.27
C LEU A 167 -6.83 -5.06 13.08
N SER A 168 -5.78 -4.25 13.20
CA SER A 168 -5.86 -2.95 13.87
C SER A 168 -6.78 -1.98 13.11
N ASN A 169 -6.71 -1.99 11.78
CA ASN A 169 -7.57 -1.16 10.94
C ASN A 169 -9.02 -1.62 10.99
N LEU A 170 -9.29 -2.93 10.98
CA LEU A 170 -10.64 -3.48 11.11
C LEU A 170 -11.29 -3.10 12.44
N LYS A 171 -10.53 -3.13 13.55
CA LYS A 171 -11.01 -2.66 14.85
C LYS A 171 -11.51 -1.22 14.77
N PHE A 172 -10.76 -0.33 14.11
CA PHE A 172 -11.17 1.05 13.89
C PHE A 172 -12.34 1.17 12.91
N ALA A 173 -12.28 0.47 11.76
CA ALA A 173 -13.36 0.48 10.77
C ALA A 173 -14.71 0.04 11.38
N ARG A 174 -14.69 -0.95 12.27
CA ARG A 174 -15.86 -1.38 13.05
C ARG A 174 -16.40 -0.29 13.99
N ALA A 175 -15.53 0.53 14.55
CA ALA A 175 -15.97 1.68 15.36
C ALA A 175 -16.62 2.77 14.48
N VAL A 176 -16.14 2.97 13.25
CA VAL A 176 -16.69 3.93 12.29
C VAL A 176 -18.04 3.46 11.73
N GLU A 177 -18.13 2.19 11.28
CA GLU A 177 -19.33 1.61 10.68
C GLU A 177 -19.80 0.33 11.42
N PRO A 178 -20.31 0.40 12.65
CA PRO A 178 -20.67 -0.78 13.44
C PRO A 178 -21.79 -1.63 12.78
N GLY A 179 -22.61 -1.01 11.93
CA GLY A 179 -23.69 -1.66 11.18
C GLY A 179 -23.24 -2.41 9.93
N ASN A 180 -22.01 -2.19 9.42
CA ASN A 180 -21.55 -2.79 8.19
C ASN A 180 -21.33 -4.32 8.36
N ALA A 181 -22.12 -5.11 7.62
CA ALA A 181 -22.08 -6.59 7.70
C ALA A 181 -20.79 -7.15 7.08
N ASP A 182 -20.33 -6.58 5.97
CA ASP A 182 -19.10 -7.00 5.27
C ASP A 182 -17.86 -6.82 6.16
N LEU A 183 -17.83 -5.75 6.98
CA LEU A 183 -16.77 -5.56 7.97
C LEU A 183 -16.75 -6.67 9.03
N ARG A 184 -17.90 -7.12 9.51
CA ARG A 184 -17.97 -8.20 10.50
C ARG A 184 -17.46 -9.53 9.93
N GLU A 185 -17.86 -9.83 8.70
CA GLU A 185 -17.42 -11.04 8.00
C GLU A 185 -15.90 -10.99 7.75
N ARG A 186 -15.42 -9.85 7.21
CA ARG A 186 -13.98 -9.64 6.97
C ARG A 186 -13.15 -9.79 8.24
N GLU A 187 -13.58 -9.18 9.35
CA GLU A 187 -12.89 -9.30 10.63
C GLU A 187 -12.73 -10.75 11.07
N THR A 188 -13.79 -11.55 10.97
CA THR A 188 -13.77 -12.97 11.31
C THR A 188 -12.78 -13.75 10.43
N VAL A 189 -12.81 -13.52 9.12
CA VAL A 189 -11.93 -14.19 8.15
C VAL A 189 -10.46 -13.82 8.42
N GLU A 190 -10.16 -12.53 8.60
CA GLU A 190 -8.77 -12.08 8.76
C GLU A 190 -8.19 -12.48 10.14
N GLN A 191 -9.01 -12.50 11.18
CA GLN A 191 -8.60 -13.06 12.48
C GLN A 191 -8.24 -14.55 12.35
N ALA A 192 -9.05 -15.32 11.65
CA ALA A 192 -8.77 -16.74 11.41
C ALA A 192 -7.50 -16.96 10.58
N ARG A 193 -7.20 -16.09 9.60
CA ARG A 193 -5.95 -16.12 8.84
C ARG A 193 -4.75 -15.85 9.74
N ARG A 194 -4.80 -14.76 10.52
CA ARG A 194 -3.69 -14.40 11.44
C ARG A 194 -3.46 -15.42 12.54
N ALA A 195 -4.51 -16.06 13.07
CA ALA A 195 -4.38 -17.14 14.04
C ALA A 195 -3.61 -18.36 13.47
N ARG A 196 -3.56 -18.51 12.13
CA ARG A 196 -2.80 -19.54 11.43
C ARG A 196 -1.42 -19.05 10.96
N GLY A 197 -1.01 -17.83 11.35
CA GLY A 197 0.24 -17.22 10.89
C GLY A 197 0.25 -16.81 9.41
N LEU A 198 -0.92 -16.75 8.76
CA LEU A 198 -1.02 -16.37 7.35
C LEU A 198 -1.16 -14.85 7.20
N PRO A 199 -0.59 -14.23 6.14
CA PRO A 199 -0.79 -12.82 5.86
C PRO A 199 -2.25 -12.55 5.50
N THR A 200 -2.75 -11.33 5.83
CA THR A 200 -4.06 -10.86 5.36
C THR A 200 -3.96 -10.20 3.99
N LEU A 201 -2.77 -9.93 3.52
CA LEU A 201 -2.46 -9.29 2.25
C LEU A 201 -2.06 -10.30 1.16
N PRO A 202 -2.29 -9.99 -0.13
CA PRO A 202 -2.98 -8.79 -0.63
C PRO A 202 -4.48 -8.83 -0.35
N SER A 203 -5.08 -7.65 -0.20
CA SER A 203 -6.53 -7.46 -0.23
C SER A 203 -7.02 -7.32 -1.68
N SER A 204 -8.32 -7.06 -1.90
CA SER A 204 -8.84 -6.70 -3.22
C SER A 204 -9.53 -5.35 -3.21
N MET A 205 -9.52 -4.64 -4.33
CA MET A 205 -10.18 -3.33 -4.43
C MET A 205 -11.69 -3.41 -4.16
N ALA A 206 -12.35 -4.51 -4.56
CA ALA A 206 -13.75 -4.72 -4.25
C ALA A 206 -13.99 -4.81 -2.73
N LEU A 207 -13.13 -5.55 -2.01
CA LEU A 207 -13.23 -5.69 -0.55
C LEU A 207 -12.92 -4.37 0.15
N GLU A 208 -11.94 -3.61 -0.35
CA GLU A 208 -11.63 -2.29 0.21
C GLU A 208 -12.81 -1.32 0.03
N ARG A 209 -13.44 -1.26 -1.14
CA ARG A 209 -14.65 -0.43 -1.35
C ARG A 209 -15.81 -0.82 -0.43
N ALA A 210 -15.94 -2.10 -0.10
CA ALA A 210 -17.01 -2.59 0.78
C ALA A 210 -16.75 -2.30 2.27
N THR A 211 -15.49 -2.20 2.69
CA THR A 211 -15.11 -2.29 4.12
C THR A 211 -14.16 -1.22 4.62
N ASN A 212 -13.50 -0.45 3.74
CA ASN A 212 -12.53 0.56 4.15
C ASN A 212 -13.23 1.92 4.35
N PRO A 213 -13.30 2.47 5.57
CA PRO A 213 -14.03 3.71 5.82
C PRO A 213 -13.46 4.91 5.05
N TYR A 214 -12.17 4.89 4.70
CA TYR A 214 -11.53 5.96 3.93
C TYR A 214 -11.89 5.94 2.43
N LEU A 215 -12.37 4.82 1.90
CA LEU A 215 -12.95 4.71 0.57
C LEU A 215 -14.48 4.90 0.57
N ARG A 216 -15.08 5.05 1.75
CA ARG A 216 -16.52 5.11 2.00
C ARG A 216 -16.97 6.44 2.60
N CYS A 217 -16.21 7.51 2.35
CA CYS A 217 -16.47 8.83 2.92
C CYS A 217 -17.84 9.44 2.50
N ALA A 218 -18.50 8.90 1.47
CA ALA A 218 -19.85 9.28 1.06
C ALA A 218 -20.97 8.46 1.72
N GLU A 219 -20.64 7.41 2.47
CA GLU A 219 -21.63 6.54 3.11
C GLU A 219 -22.22 7.19 4.36
N PRO A 220 -23.56 7.13 4.56
CA PRO A 220 -24.22 7.79 5.68
C PRO A 220 -23.65 7.38 7.06
N GLY A 221 -23.25 6.10 7.21
CA GLY A 221 -22.63 5.60 8.46
C GLY A 221 -21.31 6.27 8.77
N VAL A 222 -20.44 6.41 7.75
CA VAL A 222 -19.11 7.06 7.88
C VAL A 222 -19.27 8.57 8.12
N ILE A 223 -20.19 9.24 7.37
CA ILE A 223 -20.51 10.66 7.58
C ILE A 223 -21.01 10.89 9.02
N GLY A 224 -21.94 10.06 9.49
CA GLY A 224 -22.46 10.14 10.85
C GLY A 224 -21.37 10.00 11.91
N ALA A 225 -20.46 9.04 11.76
CA ALA A 225 -19.31 8.86 12.65
C ALA A 225 -18.35 10.07 12.58
N ALA A 226 -18.05 10.56 11.39
CA ALA A 226 -17.18 11.72 11.19
C ALA A 226 -17.74 12.98 11.87
N ARG A 227 -19.06 13.24 11.78
CA ARG A 227 -19.73 14.36 12.46
C ARG A 227 -19.58 14.27 13.98
N HIS A 228 -19.71 13.07 14.57
CA HIS A 228 -19.49 12.85 16.00
C HIS A 228 -18.03 13.10 16.42
N HIS A 229 -17.10 13.04 15.47
CA HIS A 229 -15.67 13.27 15.67
C HIS A 229 -15.18 14.58 15.05
N GLY A 230 -16.08 15.56 14.90
CA GLY A 230 -15.73 16.94 14.58
C GLY A 230 -15.64 17.29 13.10
N ALA A 231 -16.23 16.50 12.20
CA ALA A 231 -16.43 16.94 10.82
C ALA A 231 -17.39 18.14 10.77
N ILE A 232 -17.00 19.19 10.05
CA ILE A 232 -17.77 20.42 9.93
C ILE A 232 -18.75 20.42 8.76
N ASP A 233 -18.52 19.53 7.79
CA ASP A 233 -19.41 19.30 6.64
C ASP A 233 -19.30 17.83 6.18
N ASP A 234 -20.02 17.47 5.11
CA ASP A 234 -20.11 16.12 4.57
C ASP A 234 -19.25 15.92 3.32
N THR A 235 -18.35 16.83 3.01
CA THR A 235 -17.40 16.62 1.91
C THR A 235 -16.52 15.42 2.21
N GLY A 236 -16.18 14.61 1.20
CA GLY A 236 -15.34 13.44 1.41
C GLY A 236 -13.99 13.77 2.04
N GLU A 237 -13.46 14.97 1.77
CA GLU A 237 -12.21 15.48 2.35
C GLU A 237 -12.33 15.71 3.84
N GLU A 238 -13.41 16.36 4.30
CA GLU A 238 -13.62 16.65 5.72
C GLU A 238 -13.99 15.38 6.49
N VAL A 239 -14.81 14.51 5.89
CA VAL A 239 -15.13 13.19 6.45
C VAL A 239 -13.85 12.39 6.66
N LEU A 240 -12.97 12.32 5.62
CA LEU A 240 -11.66 11.66 5.75
C LEU A 240 -10.81 12.31 6.84
N ALA A 241 -10.74 13.64 6.86
CA ALA A 241 -9.95 14.37 7.85
C ALA A 241 -10.39 14.06 9.28
N ALA A 242 -11.70 14.05 9.53
CA ALA A 242 -12.25 13.77 10.85
C ALA A 242 -11.97 12.33 11.30
N ILE A 243 -12.23 11.31 10.46
CA ILE A 243 -11.95 9.92 10.81
C ILE A 243 -10.45 9.63 10.89
N ARG A 244 -9.58 10.36 10.14
CA ARG A 244 -8.13 10.20 10.26
C ARG A 244 -7.62 10.77 11.59
N ARG A 245 -8.07 11.97 11.99
CA ARG A 245 -7.76 12.54 13.31
C ARG A 245 -8.21 11.62 14.44
N TRP A 246 -9.43 11.06 14.34
CA TRP A 246 -9.93 10.08 15.30
C TRP A 246 -9.03 8.84 15.36
N LYS A 247 -8.66 8.28 14.22
CA LYS A 247 -7.76 7.10 14.16
C LYS A 247 -6.41 7.35 14.82
N ASP A 248 -5.89 8.59 14.78
CA ASP A 248 -4.58 8.91 15.36
C ASP A 248 -4.58 8.88 16.90
N THR A 249 -5.77 8.91 17.52
CA THR A 249 -5.96 8.86 18.96
C THR A 249 -6.73 7.61 19.44
N PHE A 250 -7.11 6.71 18.54
CA PHE A 250 -7.87 5.49 18.82
C PHE A 250 -6.94 4.36 19.25
#